data_57327ecceb3b13253dac9540978b2fb5
#
_entry.id   57327ecceb3b13253dac9540978b2fb5
#
_cell.length_a   1.000
_cell.length_b   1.000
_cell.length_c   1.000
_cell.angle_alpha   90.00
_cell.angle_beta   90.00
_cell.angle_gamma   90.00
#
_symmetry.space_group_name_H-M   'P 1'
#
loop_
_entity.id
_entity.type
_entity.pdbx_description
1 polymer ?
#
loop_
_entity_poly.entity_id
_entity_poly.type
_entity_poly.pdbx_seq_one_letter_code
_entity_poly.pdbx_strand_id
1 'polypeptide(L)'
;MSLVFIYMFINGCSIKEYTAIKNKNPEIYCLKAVNVNYPEPTLRDVLTKSISDGILQSGNKLECSDNTKYFVYVDAVNLNFIPLGYSPAQRANVYKVSIDLRFKVEDRHGNVAIDQMIKENAQYVGAGLRSDIEKIYAFEEIGELIKIRTQAVLTKNE
;
A
#
# COMPACT_ATOMS: atom_id res chain seq x y z
N MET A 1 -58.57 -12.59 17.44
CA MET A 1 -57.49 -11.61 17.40
C MET A 1 -56.17 -12.36 17.45
N SER A 2 -55.54 -12.50 16.27
CA SER A 2 -54.29 -13.28 16.14
C SER A 2 -53.13 -12.32 15.93
N LEU A 3 -52.22 -12.23 16.91
CA LEU A 3 -51.02 -11.42 16.87
C LEU A 3 -49.93 -12.17 16.09
N VAL A 4 -49.69 -11.68 14.87
CA VAL A 4 -48.55 -12.17 14.04
C VAL A 4 -47.32 -11.42 14.48
N PHE A 5 -46.39 -12.15 15.13
CA PHE A 5 -45.03 -11.67 15.45
C PHE A 5 -44.17 -11.72 14.16
N ILE A 6 -43.89 -10.54 13.62
CA ILE A 6 -42.91 -10.37 12.55
C ILE A 6 -41.52 -10.37 13.19
N TYR A 7 -40.81 -11.51 13.08
CA TYR A 7 -39.38 -11.57 13.37
C TYR A 7 -38.63 -10.90 12.20
N MET A 8 -38.21 -9.66 12.41
CA MET A 8 -37.19 -9.05 11.55
C MET A 8 -35.83 -9.71 11.84
N PHE A 9 -35.40 -10.56 10.94
CA PHE A 9 -34.01 -11.02 10.90
C PHE A 9 -33.13 -9.85 10.48
N ILE A 10 -32.49 -9.22 11.46
CA ILE A 10 -31.39 -8.29 11.21
C ILE A 10 -30.16 -9.16 10.89
N ASN A 11 -29.94 -9.42 9.59
CA ASN A 11 -28.67 -9.94 9.13
C ASN A 11 -27.64 -8.82 9.28
N GLY A 12 -27.02 -8.75 10.46
CA GLY A 12 -25.86 -7.92 10.68
C GLY A 12 -24.75 -8.36 9.73
N CYS A 13 -24.33 -7.48 8.82
CA CYS A 13 -23.08 -7.63 8.09
C CYS A 13 -21.96 -7.77 9.13
N SER A 14 -21.48 -8.97 9.33
CA SER A 14 -20.29 -9.22 10.15
C SER A 14 -19.10 -8.62 9.40
N ILE A 15 -18.68 -7.45 9.81
CA ILE A 15 -17.39 -6.90 9.44
C ILE A 15 -16.37 -7.86 10.04
N LYS A 16 -15.77 -8.71 9.20
CA LYS A 16 -14.60 -9.50 9.60
C LYS A 16 -13.52 -8.49 9.95
N GLU A 17 -13.27 -8.29 11.23
CA GLU A 17 -12.04 -7.65 11.69
C GLU A 17 -10.87 -8.41 11.04
N TYR A 18 -10.09 -7.71 10.24
CA TYR A 18 -8.82 -8.22 9.75
C TYR A 18 -7.89 -8.35 10.96
N THR A 19 -7.96 -9.48 11.63
CA THR A 19 -6.98 -9.82 12.67
C THR A 19 -5.62 -9.94 12.00
N ALA A 20 -4.65 -9.17 12.49
CA ALA A 20 -3.26 -9.29 12.08
C ALA A 20 -2.84 -10.77 12.12
N ILE A 21 -2.23 -11.25 11.04
CA ILE A 21 -1.74 -12.61 10.96
C ILE A 21 -0.74 -12.81 12.10
N LYS A 22 -1.06 -13.71 13.01
CA LYS A 22 -0.19 -14.01 14.15
C LYS A 22 0.83 -15.04 13.67
N ASN A 23 1.96 -14.55 13.15
CA ASN A 23 3.05 -15.43 12.74
C ASN A 23 3.60 -16.16 13.98
N LYS A 24 3.80 -17.48 13.88
CA LYS A 24 4.36 -18.29 14.99
C LYS A 24 5.83 -17.96 15.25
N ASN A 25 6.58 -17.56 14.22
CA ASN A 25 7.99 -17.21 14.29
C ASN A 25 8.21 -15.87 13.55
N PRO A 26 7.97 -14.72 14.21
CA PRO A 26 8.13 -13.43 13.58
C PRO A 26 9.59 -13.17 13.23
N GLU A 27 9.85 -12.90 11.96
CA GLU A 27 11.17 -12.50 11.47
C GLU A 27 11.38 -11.00 11.65
N ILE A 28 12.65 -10.58 11.75
CA ILE A 28 13.02 -9.17 11.94
C ILE A 28 13.47 -8.59 10.61
N TYR A 29 12.72 -7.62 10.12
CA TYR A 29 12.98 -6.86 8.92
C TYR A 29 13.49 -5.46 9.26
N CYS A 30 14.37 -4.91 8.44
CA CYS A 30 14.79 -3.51 8.49
C CYS A 30 14.50 -2.84 7.14
N LEU A 31 13.69 -1.82 7.12
CA LEU A 31 13.46 -0.99 5.94
C LEU A 31 14.66 -0.05 5.75
N LYS A 32 15.59 -0.38 4.84
CA LYS A 32 16.84 0.34 4.60
C LYS A 32 16.67 1.57 3.74
N ALA A 33 15.87 1.46 2.70
CA ALA A 33 15.69 2.56 1.75
C ALA A 33 14.32 2.52 1.07
N VAL A 34 13.74 3.70 0.91
CA VAL A 34 12.61 3.98 0.03
C VAL A 34 13.03 5.11 -0.90
N ASN A 35 13.39 4.77 -2.12
CA ASN A 35 13.90 5.70 -3.11
C ASN A 35 12.77 6.16 -4.03
N VAL A 36 12.50 7.46 -4.01
CA VAL A 36 11.54 8.13 -4.88
C VAL A 36 12.27 9.25 -5.59
N ASN A 37 12.65 9.03 -6.85
CA ASN A 37 13.38 9.98 -7.67
C ASN A 37 12.44 10.92 -8.46
N TYR A 38 11.30 11.24 -7.87
CA TYR A 38 10.28 12.12 -8.44
C TYR A 38 10.06 13.31 -7.49
N PRO A 39 9.67 14.48 -8.00
CA PRO A 39 9.44 15.69 -7.20
C PRO A 39 8.10 15.62 -6.43
N GLU A 40 7.85 14.51 -5.75
CA GLU A 40 6.63 14.21 -5.00
C GLU A 40 7.01 13.76 -3.57
N PRO A 41 7.32 14.69 -2.67
CA PRO A 41 7.82 14.36 -1.32
C PRO A 41 6.80 13.54 -0.50
N THR A 42 5.51 13.86 -0.61
CA THR A 42 4.42 13.13 0.07
C THR A 42 4.39 11.66 -0.31
N LEU A 43 4.71 11.32 -1.55
CA LEU A 43 4.73 9.93 -2.02
C LEU A 43 5.76 9.09 -1.26
N ARG A 44 6.94 9.64 -0.97
CA ARG A 44 7.97 8.92 -0.19
C ARG A 44 7.47 8.57 1.20
N ASP A 45 6.80 9.50 1.88
CA ASP A 45 6.29 9.30 3.23
C ASP A 45 5.17 8.25 3.24
N VAL A 46 4.25 8.34 2.27
CA VAL A 46 3.18 7.36 2.06
C VAL A 46 3.77 5.96 1.84
N LEU A 47 4.73 5.81 0.94
CA LEU A 47 5.35 4.52 0.65
C LEU A 47 6.08 3.95 1.86
N THR A 48 6.85 4.79 2.56
CA THR A 48 7.57 4.37 3.77
C THR A 48 6.62 3.83 4.84
N LYS A 49 5.54 4.57 5.10
CA LYS A 49 4.51 4.15 6.04
C LYS A 49 3.82 2.85 5.59
N SER A 50 3.39 2.78 4.34
CA SER A 50 2.62 1.65 3.81
C SER A 50 3.42 0.35 3.81
N ILE A 51 4.70 0.40 3.46
CA ILE A 51 5.59 -0.76 3.49
C ILE A 51 5.87 -1.18 4.94
N SER A 52 6.13 -0.24 5.83
CA SER A 52 6.31 -0.50 7.26
C SER A 52 5.08 -1.19 7.86
N ASP A 53 3.90 -0.65 7.60
CA ASP A 53 2.62 -1.21 8.04
C ASP A 53 2.38 -2.60 7.43
N GLY A 54 2.73 -2.82 6.17
CA GLY A 54 2.64 -4.12 5.49
C GLY A 54 3.53 -5.20 6.13
N ILE A 55 4.76 -4.83 6.51
CA ILE A 55 5.69 -5.72 7.23
C ILE A 55 5.09 -6.09 8.61
N LEU A 56 4.61 -5.11 9.35
CA LEU A 56 4.02 -5.34 10.68
C LEU A 56 2.73 -6.20 10.58
N GLN A 57 1.88 -5.93 9.59
CA GLN A 57 0.64 -6.68 9.38
C GLN A 57 0.86 -8.11 8.87
N SER A 58 2.02 -8.40 8.27
CA SER A 58 2.41 -9.78 7.94
C SER A 58 2.79 -10.62 9.18
N GLY A 59 2.73 -10.02 10.38
CA GLY A 59 3.09 -10.67 11.65
C GLY A 59 4.59 -10.64 11.95
N ASN A 60 5.37 -9.91 11.17
CA ASN A 60 6.80 -9.74 11.34
C ASN A 60 7.13 -8.51 12.19
N LYS A 61 8.40 -8.37 12.58
CA LYS A 61 8.91 -7.21 13.33
C LYS A 61 9.66 -6.27 12.40
N LEU A 62 9.49 -4.96 12.64
CA LEU A 62 10.24 -3.93 11.93
C LEU A 62 11.23 -3.29 12.90
N GLU A 63 12.51 -3.61 12.73
CA GLU A 63 13.59 -3.12 13.60
C GLU A 63 14.91 -3.17 12.84
N CYS A 64 15.71 -2.10 12.92
CA CYS A 64 17.05 -2.06 12.37
C CYS A 64 18.07 -2.21 13.51
N SER A 65 18.39 -3.45 13.84
CA SER A 65 19.31 -3.82 14.92
C SER A 65 20.29 -4.92 14.46
N ASP A 66 21.20 -5.32 15.33
CA ASP A 66 22.10 -6.44 15.08
C ASP A 66 21.37 -7.78 14.91
N ASN A 67 20.11 -7.86 15.33
CA ASN A 67 19.26 -9.04 15.17
C ASN A 67 18.43 -9.03 13.89
N THR A 68 18.55 -7.99 13.06
CA THR A 68 17.85 -7.92 11.77
C THR A 68 18.23 -9.10 10.89
N LYS A 69 17.25 -9.82 10.37
CA LYS A 69 17.45 -10.96 9.48
C LYS A 69 17.37 -10.55 8.01
N TYR A 70 16.45 -9.65 7.70
CA TYR A 70 16.17 -9.21 6.34
C TYR A 70 16.21 -7.69 6.19
N PHE A 71 16.77 -7.24 5.08
CA PHE A 71 16.84 -5.83 4.70
C PHE A 71 15.93 -5.58 3.50
N VAL A 72 15.06 -4.58 3.61
CA VAL A 72 14.08 -4.22 2.59
C VAL A 72 14.53 -2.94 1.88
N TYR A 73 14.54 -3.00 0.57
CA TYR A 73 14.82 -1.89 -0.33
C TYR A 73 13.64 -1.70 -1.27
N VAL A 74 13.23 -0.47 -1.46
CA VAL A 74 12.12 -0.12 -2.34
C VAL A 74 12.52 1.02 -3.24
N ASP A 75 12.36 0.81 -4.54
CA ASP A 75 12.64 1.81 -5.56
C ASP A 75 11.38 2.11 -6.36
N ALA A 76 10.95 3.37 -6.41
CA ALA A 76 9.93 3.83 -7.34
C ALA A 76 10.56 3.93 -8.74
N VAL A 77 10.32 2.90 -9.55
CA VAL A 77 10.91 2.77 -10.90
C VAL A 77 10.17 3.64 -11.90
N ASN A 78 8.84 3.76 -11.73
CA ASN A 78 8.00 4.51 -12.64
C ASN A 78 6.86 5.20 -11.89
N LEU A 79 6.58 6.46 -12.26
CA LEU A 79 5.44 7.23 -11.77
C LEU A 79 4.83 7.99 -12.95
N ASN A 80 3.59 7.67 -13.29
CA ASN A 80 2.90 8.25 -14.43
C ASN A 80 1.58 8.90 -14.01
N PHE A 81 1.29 10.05 -14.61
CA PHE A 81 0.02 10.76 -14.51
C PHE A 81 -0.64 10.77 -15.89
N ILE A 82 -1.73 10.04 -16.03
CA ILE A 82 -2.42 9.84 -17.32
C ILE A 82 -3.78 10.53 -17.25
N PRO A 83 -4.06 11.51 -18.12
CA PRO A 83 -5.38 12.12 -18.19
C PRO A 83 -6.41 11.10 -18.72
N LEU A 84 -7.53 10.94 -18.00
CA LEU A 84 -8.62 10.02 -18.35
C LEU A 84 -9.87 10.75 -18.84
N GLY A 85 -10.11 11.95 -18.32
CA GLY A 85 -11.29 12.73 -18.64
C GLY A 85 -10.96 14.18 -18.92
N TYR A 86 -11.78 14.80 -19.76
CA TYR A 86 -11.63 16.19 -20.16
C TYR A 86 -12.94 16.95 -19.92
N SER A 87 -12.80 18.19 -19.45
CA SER A 87 -13.92 19.14 -19.37
C SER A 87 -14.35 19.57 -20.78
N PRO A 88 -15.55 20.19 -20.94
CA PRO A 88 -15.96 20.78 -22.22
C PRO A 88 -14.96 21.80 -22.79
N ALA A 89 -14.14 22.43 -21.94
CA ALA A 89 -13.05 23.32 -22.34
C ALA A 89 -11.75 22.58 -22.70
N GLN A 90 -11.81 21.26 -22.93
CA GLN A 90 -10.68 20.38 -23.27
C GLN A 90 -9.53 20.39 -22.24
N ARG A 91 -9.83 20.69 -20.99
CA ARG A 91 -8.87 20.58 -19.89
C ARG A 91 -9.03 19.23 -19.20
N ALA A 92 -7.94 18.53 -18.98
CA ALA A 92 -7.97 17.29 -18.21
C ALA A 92 -8.49 17.57 -16.80
N ASN A 93 -9.49 16.81 -16.37
CA ASN A 93 -10.14 16.96 -15.05
C ASN A 93 -10.14 15.68 -14.22
N VAL A 94 -9.82 14.55 -14.85
CA VAL A 94 -9.63 13.27 -14.14
C VAL A 94 -8.30 12.69 -14.57
N TYR A 95 -7.50 12.28 -13.61
CA TYR A 95 -6.20 11.68 -13.83
C TYR A 95 -6.15 10.30 -13.18
N LYS A 96 -5.42 9.41 -13.82
CA LYS A 96 -4.93 8.17 -13.25
C LYS A 96 -3.47 8.37 -12.89
N VAL A 97 -3.11 8.18 -11.63
CA VAL A 97 -1.72 8.04 -11.22
C VAL A 97 -1.40 6.55 -11.10
N SER A 98 -0.29 6.13 -11.67
CA SER A 98 0.20 4.76 -11.57
C SER A 98 1.64 4.73 -11.15
N ILE A 99 2.00 3.77 -10.31
CA ILE A 99 3.35 3.58 -9.79
C ILE A 99 3.80 2.13 -9.99
N ASP A 100 5.05 1.97 -10.42
CA ASP A 100 5.75 0.70 -10.45
C ASP A 100 6.86 0.75 -9.40
N LEU A 101 6.80 -0.14 -8.41
CA LEU A 101 7.79 -0.27 -7.35
C LEU A 101 8.56 -1.58 -7.51
N ARG A 102 9.88 -1.51 -7.42
CA ARG A 102 10.70 -2.69 -7.19
C ARG A 102 10.82 -2.90 -5.69
N PHE A 103 10.30 -4.01 -5.21
CA PHE A 103 10.38 -4.45 -3.81
C PHE A 103 11.40 -5.55 -3.70
N LYS A 104 12.52 -5.28 -3.01
CA LYS A 104 13.64 -6.19 -2.87
C LYS A 104 13.91 -6.48 -1.40
N VAL A 105 14.09 -7.75 -1.07
CA VAL A 105 14.47 -8.20 0.27
C VAL A 105 15.76 -9.00 0.18
N GLU A 106 16.74 -8.64 0.99
CA GLU A 106 18.03 -9.32 1.11
C GLU A 106 18.22 -9.89 2.52
N ASP A 107 18.89 -11.02 2.61
CA ASP A 107 19.35 -11.54 3.89
C ASP A 107 20.62 -10.80 4.38
N ARG A 108 21.15 -11.19 5.55
CA ARG A 108 22.38 -10.60 6.12
C ARG A 108 23.62 -10.81 5.27
N HIS A 109 23.61 -11.80 4.41
CA HIS A 109 24.75 -12.15 3.55
C HIS A 109 24.66 -11.46 2.18
N GLY A 110 23.59 -10.66 1.96
CA GLY A 110 23.33 -9.98 0.70
C GLY A 110 22.68 -10.87 -0.36
N ASN A 111 22.21 -12.07 0.01
CA ASN A 111 21.47 -12.90 -0.91
C ASN A 111 20.05 -12.36 -1.05
N VAL A 112 19.56 -12.30 -2.29
CA VAL A 112 18.23 -11.82 -2.60
C VAL A 112 17.21 -12.91 -2.27
N ALA A 113 16.37 -12.64 -1.27
CA ALA A 113 15.27 -13.52 -0.88
C ALA A 113 13.99 -13.24 -1.69
N ILE A 114 13.74 -11.95 -1.98
CA ILE A 114 12.58 -11.49 -2.76
C ILE A 114 13.04 -10.39 -3.71
N ASP A 115 12.60 -10.42 -4.96
CA ASP A 115 12.72 -9.32 -5.92
C ASP A 115 11.48 -9.31 -6.80
N GLN A 116 10.57 -8.37 -6.54
CA GLN A 116 9.27 -8.30 -7.21
C GLN A 116 8.94 -6.88 -7.64
N MET A 117 8.19 -6.78 -8.73
CA MET A 117 7.55 -5.53 -9.16
C MET A 117 6.12 -5.47 -8.61
N ILE A 118 5.84 -4.44 -7.83
CA ILE A 118 4.50 -4.10 -7.36
C ILE A 118 4.00 -2.94 -8.22
N LYS A 119 2.81 -3.10 -8.82
CA LYS A 119 2.20 -2.09 -9.68
C LYS A 119 0.84 -1.75 -9.14
N GLU A 120 0.65 -0.48 -8.80
CA GLU A 120 -0.63 0.02 -8.28
C GLU A 120 -1.01 1.34 -8.93
N ASN A 121 -2.29 1.66 -8.88
CA ASN A 121 -2.79 2.90 -9.43
C ASN A 121 -4.04 3.38 -8.68
N ALA A 122 -4.26 4.69 -8.74
CA ALA A 122 -5.48 5.34 -8.26
C ALA A 122 -5.91 6.46 -9.21
N GLN A 123 -7.11 6.99 -9.00
CA GLN A 123 -7.63 8.10 -9.79
C GLN A 123 -7.91 9.30 -8.91
N TYR A 124 -7.75 10.50 -9.46
CA TYR A 124 -8.12 11.73 -8.76
C TYR A 124 -8.65 12.79 -9.71
N VAL A 125 -9.42 13.73 -9.15
CA VAL A 125 -9.93 14.88 -9.90
C VAL A 125 -8.89 15.99 -9.84
N GLY A 126 -8.25 16.28 -10.96
CA GLY A 126 -7.18 17.28 -11.09
C GLY A 126 -7.67 18.68 -11.45
N ALA A 127 -8.97 18.98 -11.33
CA ALA A 127 -9.55 20.27 -11.67
C ALA A 127 -9.77 21.14 -10.45
N GLY A 128 -9.41 22.44 -10.55
CA GLY A 128 -9.68 23.45 -9.54
C GLY A 128 -8.63 23.56 -8.44
N LEU A 129 -8.98 24.28 -7.36
CA LEU A 129 -8.09 24.63 -6.26
C LEU A 129 -7.72 23.45 -5.34
N ARG A 130 -8.37 22.30 -5.50
CA ARG A 130 -8.17 21.11 -4.67
C ARG A 130 -7.36 20.01 -5.35
N SER A 131 -6.84 20.25 -6.55
CA SER A 131 -6.13 19.21 -7.32
C SER A 131 -4.95 18.57 -6.56
N ASP A 132 -4.22 19.37 -5.78
CA ASP A 132 -3.09 18.86 -5.00
C ASP A 132 -3.55 18.00 -3.82
N ILE A 133 -4.67 18.35 -3.18
CA ILE A 133 -5.27 17.55 -2.10
C ILE A 133 -5.79 16.23 -2.63
N GLU A 134 -6.50 16.25 -3.75
CA GLU A 134 -7.02 15.05 -4.40
C GLU A 134 -5.89 14.11 -4.88
N LYS A 135 -4.77 14.68 -5.34
CA LYS A 135 -3.58 13.92 -5.67
C LYS A 135 -2.98 13.22 -4.44
N ILE A 136 -2.95 13.89 -3.28
CA ILE A 136 -2.49 13.29 -2.02
C ILE A 136 -3.38 12.10 -1.64
N TYR A 137 -4.70 12.21 -1.71
CA TYR A 137 -5.61 11.10 -1.46
C TYR A 137 -5.38 9.91 -2.41
N ALA A 138 -5.07 10.19 -3.68
CA ALA A 138 -4.72 9.11 -4.61
C ALA A 138 -3.40 8.41 -4.22
N PHE A 139 -2.43 9.14 -3.68
CA PHE A 139 -1.21 8.52 -3.14
C PHE A 139 -1.50 7.69 -1.89
N GLU A 140 -2.38 8.15 -1.01
CA GLU A 140 -2.81 7.40 0.17
C GLU A 140 -3.53 6.10 -0.23
N GLU A 141 -4.41 6.14 -1.24
CA GLU A 141 -5.07 4.95 -1.80
C GLU A 141 -4.03 3.95 -2.36
N ILE A 142 -3.08 4.43 -3.15
CA ILE A 142 -1.96 3.61 -3.63
C ILE A 142 -1.19 3.01 -2.45
N GLY A 143 -0.94 3.78 -1.41
CA GLY A 143 -0.28 3.33 -0.19
C GLY A 143 -1.00 2.16 0.47
N GLU A 144 -2.32 2.23 0.60
CA GLU A 144 -3.12 1.13 1.16
C GLU A 144 -3.01 -0.14 0.31
N LEU A 145 -3.03 -0.03 -1.01
CA LEU A 145 -2.86 -1.17 -1.92
C LEU A 145 -1.45 -1.77 -1.79
N ILE A 146 -0.41 -0.94 -1.72
CA ILE A 146 0.98 -1.37 -1.53
C ILE A 146 1.17 -2.06 -0.18
N LYS A 147 0.54 -1.58 0.89
CA LYS A 147 0.54 -2.23 2.20
C LYS A 147 0.01 -3.67 2.11
N ILE A 148 -1.15 -3.85 1.46
CA ILE A 148 -1.77 -5.16 1.25
C ILE A 148 -0.86 -6.07 0.41
N ARG A 149 -0.24 -5.54 -0.65
CA ARG A 149 0.69 -6.30 -1.49
C ARG A 149 1.95 -6.70 -0.73
N THR A 150 2.52 -5.79 0.05
CA THR A 150 3.69 -6.08 0.90
C THR A 150 3.38 -7.21 1.88
N GLN A 151 2.24 -7.14 2.58
CA GLN A 151 1.78 -8.20 3.46
C GLN A 151 1.67 -9.53 2.71
N ALA A 152 1.02 -9.56 1.54
CA ALA A 152 0.82 -10.77 0.76
C ALA A 152 2.12 -11.39 0.25
N VAL A 153 3.11 -10.57 -0.12
CA VAL A 153 4.43 -11.02 -0.58
C VAL A 153 5.20 -11.68 0.56
N LEU A 154 5.15 -11.10 1.76
CA LEU A 154 5.89 -11.61 2.91
C LEU A 154 5.25 -12.87 3.52
N THR A 155 3.93 -13.04 3.42
CA THR A 155 3.23 -14.24 3.91
C THR A 155 3.31 -15.43 2.95
N LYS A 156 3.57 -15.23 1.65
CA LYS A 156 3.72 -16.30 0.68
C LYS A 156 5.04 -17.07 0.75
N ASN A 157 6.04 -16.49 1.37
CA ASN A 157 7.40 -17.04 1.42
C ASN A 157 7.68 -17.80 2.73
N GLU A 158 6.65 -18.13 3.49
CA GLU A 158 6.63 -19.07 4.61
C GLU A 158 6.09 -20.43 4.15
#